data_c19eb76017c0e67623e408bf5f23d6bd
#
_entry.id   c19eb76017c0e67623e408bf5f23d6bd
#
_cell.length_a   1.000
_cell.length_b   1.000
_cell.length_c   1.000
_cell.angle_alpha   90.00
_cell.angle_beta   90.00
_cell.angle_gamma   90.00
#
_symmetry.space_group_name_H-M   'P 1'
#
loop_
_entity.id
_entity.type
_entity.pdbx_description
1 polymer ?
#
loop_
_entity_poly.entity_id
_entity_poly.type
_entity_poly.pdbx_seq_one_letter_code
_entity_poly.pdbx_strand_id
1 'polypeptide(L)'
;MLDRNTVALSPSTEAEQIASIAKALAHPARIRIITFLLSKPGCIGGDIVDQVGLAQSTVSEHLRILKDAGIVTGAIDYPRVCYSLDPSALVPIRDLIEAIAARTPEGEAPCCYTPQGCVPKEIAK
;
A
#
# COMPACT_ATOMS: atom_id res chain seq x y z
N MET A 1 30.16 4.09 7.44
CA MET A 1 29.60 4.35 7.47
C MET A 1 28.61 3.93 7.73
N LEU A 2 28.25 3.98 7.97
CA LEU A 2 27.64 3.74 8.35
C LEU A 2 26.69 3.48 8.59
N ASP A 3 26.52 3.35 8.83
CA ASP A 3 25.53 3.29 9.36
C ASP A 3 24.32 3.62 8.71
N ARG A 4 24.29 3.42 7.39
CA ARG A 4 23.18 3.54 6.66
C ARG A 4 22.12 2.63 7.05
N ASN A 5 22.42 1.44 7.49
CA ASN A 5 21.43 0.51 7.97
C ASN A 5 20.69 1.07 9.13
N THR A 6 21.41 1.77 10.00
CA THR A 6 20.76 2.40 11.12
C THR A 6 19.80 3.45 10.65
N VAL A 7 20.19 4.19 9.61
CA VAL A 7 19.32 5.19 9.08
C VAL A 7 18.07 4.57 8.49
N ALA A 8 18.23 3.42 7.84
CA ALA A 8 17.09 2.77 7.24
C ALA A 8 16.07 2.35 8.26
N LEU A 9 16.46 2.18 9.51
CA LEU A 9 15.53 1.79 10.54
C LEU A 9 14.93 2.96 11.26
N SER A 10 15.22 4.18 10.83
CA SER A 10 14.68 5.35 11.49
C SER A 10 13.18 5.44 11.23
N PRO A 11 12.43 6.03 12.16
CA PRO A 11 10.99 6.16 11.95
C PRO A 11 10.63 6.96 10.71
N SER A 12 11.45 7.95 10.35
CA SER A 12 11.11 8.71 9.17
C SER A 12 11.26 7.88 7.91
N THR A 13 12.25 6.98 7.86
CA THR A 13 12.40 6.11 6.72
C THR A 13 11.22 5.17 6.60
N GLU A 14 10.75 4.66 7.73
CA GLU A 14 9.61 3.79 7.71
C GLU A 14 8.36 4.53 7.26
N ALA A 15 8.19 5.75 7.72
CA ALA A 15 7.06 6.56 7.31
C ALA A 15 7.08 6.81 5.81
N GLU A 16 8.27 7.04 5.27
CA GLU A 16 8.40 7.26 3.84
C GLU A 16 8.05 6.03 3.05
N GLN A 17 8.44 4.86 3.53
CA GLN A 17 8.08 3.62 2.87
C GLN A 17 6.58 3.41 2.85
N ILE A 18 5.95 3.63 4.00
CA ILE A 18 4.50 3.47 4.08
C ILE A 18 3.81 4.45 3.16
N ALA A 19 4.27 5.70 3.14
CA ALA A 19 3.65 6.71 2.29
C ALA A 19 3.81 6.36 0.82
N SER A 20 4.96 5.83 0.45
CA SER A 20 5.20 5.44 -0.93
C SER A 20 4.24 4.33 -1.38
N ILE A 21 4.03 3.35 -0.51
CA ILE A 21 3.09 2.28 -0.81
C ILE A 21 1.68 2.83 -0.91
N ALA A 22 1.30 3.69 0.03
CA ALA A 22 -0.05 4.26 0.01
C ALA A 22 -0.29 5.07 -1.25
N LYS A 23 0.74 5.79 -1.70
CA LYS A 23 0.64 6.56 -2.91
C LYS A 23 0.42 5.68 -4.12
N ALA A 24 1.12 4.56 -4.19
CA ALA A 24 0.94 3.63 -5.30
C ALA A 24 -0.46 3.03 -5.31
N LEU A 25 -1.10 2.93 -4.15
CA LEU A 25 -2.45 2.40 -4.06
C LEU A 25 -3.53 3.45 -4.29
N ALA A 26 -3.18 4.72 -4.30
CA ALA A 26 -4.17 5.79 -4.24
C ALA A 26 -4.72 6.17 -5.60
N HIS A 27 -5.24 5.19 -6.32
CA HIS A 27 -5.87 5.44 -7.61
C HIS A 27 -6.86 4.31 -7.87
N PRO A 28 -8.09 4.62 -8.25
CA PRO A 28 -9.08 3.55 -8.44
C PRO A 28 -8.66 2.52 -9.46
N ALA A 29 -8.02 2.93 -10.54
CA ALA A 29 -7.61 1.98 -11.56
C ALA A 29 -6.58 1.00 -11.00
N ARG A 30 -5.69 1.48 -10.14
CA ARG A 30 -4.70 0.60 -9.57
C ARG A 30 -5.34 -0.39 -8.60
N ILE A 31 -6.35 0.06 -7.85
CA ILE A 31 -7.07 -0.86 -6.99
C ILE A 31 -7.78 -1.92 -7.82
N ARG A 32 -8.36 -1.53 -8.95
CA ARG A 32 -9.01 -2.51 -9.82
C ARG A 32 -8.02 -3.53 -10.36
N ILE A 33 -6.84 -3.10 -10.72
CA ILE A 33 -5.81 -4.02 -11.19
C ILE A 33 -5.46 -5.01 -10.11
N ILE A 34 -5.26 -4.54 -8.89
CA ILE A 34 -4.91 -5.41 -7.78
C ILE A 34 -6.05 -6.40 -7.51
N THR A 35 -7.27 -5.91 -7.51
CA THR A 35 -8.42 -6.77 -7.27
C THR A 35 -8.51 -7.86 -8.34
N PHE A 36 -8.24 -7.49 -9.57
CA PHE A 36 -8.26 -8.47 -10.64
C PHE A 36 -7.16 -9.52 -10.45
N LEU A 37 -5.97 -9.07 -10.06
CA LEU A 37 -4.87 -10.01 -9.84
C LEU A 37 -5.15 -10.94 -8.67
N LEU A 38 -5.89 -10.46 -7.68
CA LEU A 38 -6.28 -11.32 -6.57
C LEU A 38 -7.17 -12.45 -7.03
N SER A 39 -8.01 -12.20 -8.02
CA SER A 39 -8.95 -13.20 -8.47
C SER A 39 -8.35 -14.13 -9.52
N LYS A 40 -7.30 -13.72 -10.20
CA LYS A 40 -6.76 -14.49 -11.31
C LYS A 40 -5.24 -14.45 -11.30
N PRO A 41 -4.62 -15.37 -10.60
CA PRO A 41 -3.16 -15.43 -10.64
C PRO A 41 -2.69 -15.91 -12.01
N GLY A 42 -1.51 -15.49 -12.38
CA GLY A 42 -0.88 -15.99 -13.58
C GLY A 42 -0.65 -14.94 -14.64
N CYS A 43 -0.58 -15.38 -15.88
CA CYS A 43 -0.23 -14.54 -17.01
C CYS A 43 -1.48 -13.88 -17.55
N ILE A 44 -1.68 -12.65 -17.18
CA ILE A 44 -2.94 -11.99 -17.47
C ILE A 44 -2.77 -10.59 -18.03
N GLY A 45 -1.64 -10.30 -18.64
CA GLY A 45 -1.39 -8.95 -19.12
C GLY A 45 -2.50 -8.40 -20.00
N GLY A 46 -2.94 -9.17 -20.99
CA GLY A 46 -3.96 -8.69 -21.89
C GLY A 46 -5.32 -8.57 -21.24
N ASP A 47 -5.62 -9.50 -20.35
CA ASP A 47 -6.93 -9.50 -19.71
C ASP A 47 -7.09 -8.29 -18.77
N ILE A 48 -6.01 -7.80 -18.23
CA ILE A 48 -6.11 -6.64 -17.36
C ILE A 48 -6.68 -5.44 -18.12
N VAL A 49 -6.25 -5.26 -19.36
CA VAL A 49 -6.74 -4.16 -20.17
C VAL A 49 -8.25 -4.25 -20.31
N ASP A 50 -8.74 -5.43 -20.64
CA ASP A 50 -10.18 -5.61 -20.82
C ASP A 50 -10.94 -5.36 -19.54
N GLN A 51 -10.42 -5.85 -18.43
CA GLN A 51 -11.15 -5.76 -17.16
C GLN A 51 -11.18 -4.35 -16.61
N VAL A 52 -10.09 -3.62 -16.77
CA VAL A 52 -10.03 -2.28 -16.22
C VAL A 52 -10.75 -1.28 -17.10
N GLY A 53 -10.83 -1.56 -18.40
CA GLY A 53 -11.56 -0.69 -19.30
C GLY A 53 -10.81 0.57 -19.68
N LEU A 54 -9.49 0.54 -19.59
CA LEU A 54 -8.65 1.66 -19.97
C LEU A 54 -7.77 1.26 -21.13
N ALA A 55 -7.19 2.26 -21.78
CA ALA A 55 -6.27 2.00 -22.86
C ALA A 55 -5.05 1.24 -22.35
N GLN A 56 -4.43 0.46 -23.22
CA GLN A 56 -3.31 -0.36 -22.83
C GLN A 56 -2.16 0.48 -22.29
N SER A 57 -1.89 1.62 -22.91
CA SER A 57 -0.80 2.46 -22.43
C SER A 57 -1.06 2.97 -21.02
N THR A 58 -2.31 3.27 -20.70
CA THR A 58 -2.68 3.72 -19.36
C THR A 58 -2.52 2.59 -18.35
N VAL A 59 -2.98 1.40 -18.72
CA VAL A 59 -2.84 0.25 -17.83
C VAL A 59 -1.36 -0.06 -17.60
N SER A 60 -0.56 0.04 -18.66
CA SER A 60 0.88 -0.21 -18.52
C SER A 60 1.53 0.76 -17.55
N GLU A 61 1.11 2.01 -17.59
CA GLU A 61 1.66 3.01 -16.68
C GLU A 61 1.29 2.70 -15.23
N HIS A 62 0.03 2.32 -15.01
CA HIS A 62 -0.39 1.93 -13.64
C HIS A 62 0.36 0.71 -13.16
N LEU A 63 0.58 -0.27 -14.03
CA LEU A 63 1.35 -1.44 -13.65
C LEU A 63 2.78 -1.09 -13.34
N ARG A 64 3.36 -0.15 -14.09
CA ARG A 64 4.72 0.28 -13.83
C ARG A 64 4.83 0.89 -12.42
N ILE A 65 3.86 1.73 -12.06
CA ILE A 65 3.85 2.35 -10.74
C ILE A 65 3.75 1.28 -9.65
N LEU A 66 2.88 0.29 -9.86
CA LEU A 66 2.73 -0.78 -8.87
C LEU A 66 3.99 -1.64 -8.79
N LYS A 67 4.64 -1.86 -9.92
CA LYS A 67 5.89 -2.62 -9.90
C LYS A 67 7.00 -1.84 -9.21
N ASP A 68 7.09 -0.55 -9.46
CA ASP A 68 8.12 0.25 -8.82
C ASP A 68 7.95 0.28 -7.32
N ALA A 69 6.72 0.17 -6.84
CA ALA A 69 6.46 0.12 -5.41
C ALA A 69 6.63 -1.28 -4.83
N GLY A 70 6.87 -2.27 -5.68
CA GLY A 70 7.05 -3.64 -5.22
C GLY A 70 5.77 -4.42 -4.98
N ILE A 71 4.62 -3.81 -5.23
CA ILE A 71 3.35 -4.47 -4.97
C ILE A 71 3.06 -5.54 -6.01
N VAL A 72 3.45 -5.27 -7.26
CA VAL A 72 3.25 -6.19 -8.36
C VAL A 72 4.60 -6.59 -8.88
N THR A 73 4.77 -7.86 -9.20
CA THR A 73 5.93 -8.35 -9.89
C THR A 73 5.50 -8.84 -11.26
N GLY A 74 6.41 -8.75 -12.22
CA GLY A 74 6.09 -9.18 -13.56
C GLY A 74 7.26 -9.89 -14.18
N ALA A 75 6.97 -10.96 -14.90
CA ALA A 75 7.96 -11.71 -15.63
C ALA A 75 7.48 -11.83 -17.07
N ILE A 76 8.43 -11.70 -17.99
CA ILE A 76 8.11 -11.82 -19.40
C ILE A 76 8.33 -13.24 -19.82
N ASP A 77 7.26 -13.84 -20.34
CA ASP A 77 7.32 -15.20 -20.85
C ASP A 77 6.64 -15.13 -22.20
N TYR A 78 7.42 -14.72 -23.19
CA TYR A 78 6.84 -14.42 -24.49
C TYR A 78 5.96 -15.54 -24.99
N PRO A 79 4.84 -15.18 -25.59
CA PRO A 79 4.41 -13.80 -25.91
C PRO A 79 3.64 -13.12 -24.79
N ARG A 80 3.72 -13.62 -23.57
CA ARG A 80 2.91 -13.08 -22.48
C ARG A 80 3.76 -12.49 -21.40
N VAL A 81 3.14 -11.61 -20.64
CA VAL A 81 3.75 -11.06 -19.43
C VAL A 81 2.90 -11.52 -18.26
N CYS A 82 3.55 -12.14 -17.29
CA CYS A 82 2.86 -12.67 -16.12
C CYS A 82 3.02 -11.70 -14.97
N TYR A 83 1.91 -11.26 -14.41
CA TYR A 83 1.91 -10.36 -13.27
C TYR A 83 1.38 -11.09 -12.05
N SER A 84 1.99 -10.83 -10.91
CA SER A 84 1.51 -11.38 -9.65
C SER A 84 1.74 -10.37 -8.56
N LEU A 85 1.06 -10.58 -7.44
CA LEU A 85 1.15 -9.69 -6.30
C LEU A 85 2.23 -10.19 -5.36
N ASP A 86 2.94 -9.23 -4.74
CA ASP A 86 3.95 -9.54 -3.75
C ASP A 86 3.47 -9.01 -2.41
N PRO A 87 2.92 -9.87 -1.56
CA PRO A 87 2.37 -9.39 -0.29
C PRO A 87 3.41 -8.81 0.65
N SER A 88 4.68 -9.17 0.49
CA SER A 88 5.68 -8.65 1.40
C SER A 88 5.87 -7.14 1.26
N ALA A 89 5.54 -6.58 0.11
CA ALA A 89 5.66 -5.14 -0.08
C ALA A 89 4.68 -4.37 0.79
N LEU A 90 3.61 -5.01 1.23
CA LEU A 90 2.55 -4.33 1.96
C LEU A 90 2.68 -4.48 3.46
N VAL A 91 3.72 -5.19 3.93
CA VAL A 91 3.84 -5.45 5.36
C VAL A 91 3.87 -4.17 6.18
N PRO A 92 4.65 -3.14 5.81
CA PRO A 92 4.67 -1.95 6.66
C PRO A 92 3.33 -1.25 6.75
N ILE A 93 2.61 -1.14 5.63
CA ILE A 93 1.33 -0.46 5.68
C ILE A 93 0.28 -1.36 6.34
N ARG A 94 0.38 -2.66 6.16
CA ARG A 94 -0.51 -3.58 6.86
C ARG A 94 -0.34 -3.45 8.37
N ASP A 95 0.90 -3.41 8.82
CA ASP A 95 1.16 -3.31 10.25
C ASP A 95 0.62 -2.00 10.81
N LEU A 96 0.76 -0.93 10.06
CA LEU A 96 0.20 0.35 10.49
C LEU A 96 -1.31 0.29 10.60
N ILE A 97 -1.96 -0.28 9.59
CA ILE A 97 -3.40 -0.37 9.60
C ILE A 97 -3.89 -1.24 10.74
N GLU A 98 -3.18 -2.35 10.99
CA GLU A 98 -3.57 -3.23 12.07
C GLU A 98 -3.38 -2.56 13.42
N ALA A 99 -2.32 -1.76 13.56
CA ALA A 99 -2.12 -1.05 14.80
C ALA A 99 -3.24 -0.05 15.06
N ILE A 100 -3.68 0.62 14.01
CA ILE A 100 -4.80 1.54 14.15
C ILE A 100 -6.08 0.77 14.48
N ALA A 101 -6.31 -0.34 13.79
CA ALA A 101 -7.53 -1.10 13.98
C ALA A 101 -7.58 -1.77 15.35
N ALA A 102 -6.43 -2.00 15.96
CA ALA A 102 -6.40 -2.62 17.27
C ALA A 102 -6.77 -1.66 18.39
N ARG A 103 -6.81 -0.35 18.10
CA ARG A 103 -7.28 0.59 19.10
C ARG A 103 -8.76 0.40 19.28
N THR A 104 -9.19 0.34 20.52
CA THR A 104 -10.60 0.10 20.78
C THR A 104 -11.23 1.38 21.25
N PRO A 105 -12.21 1.89 20.50
CA PRO A 105 -12.84 3.14 20.92
C PRO A 105 -13.55 3.01 22.26
N GLU A 106 -14.04 1.83 22.58
CA GLU A 106 -14.77 1.69 23.82
C GLU A 106 -13.87 1.69 25.02
N GLY A 107 -12.67 1.24 24.90
CA GLY A 107 -11.82 1.13 26.06
C GLY A 107 -11.09 2.38 26.41
N GLU A 108 -11.21 3.41 25.60
CA GLU A 108 -10.43 4.62 25.81
C GLU A 108 -11.32 5.82 25.81
N ALA A 109 -11.19 6.61 26.84
CA ALA A 109 -11.89 7.88 26.85
C ALA A 109 -11.22 8.82 25.86
N PRO A 110 -11.98 9.64 25.14
CA PRO A 110 -11.36 10.63 24.29
C PRO A 110 -10.50 11.57 25.12
N CYS A 111 -9.39 11.95 24.56
CA CYS A 111 -8.52 12.85 25.27
C CYS A 111 -7.81 13.76 24.30
N CYS A 112 -7.32 14.87 24.82
CA CYS A 112 -6.52 15.81 24.07
C CYS A 112 -5.11 15.73 24.55
N TYR A 113 -4.17 15.52 23.64
CA TYR A 113 -2.78 15.49 24.02
C TYR A 113 -2.28 16.88 24.35
N THR A 114 -1.58 17.03 25.44
CA THR A 114 -0.91 18.26 25.80
C THR A 114 0.52 17.94 26.13
N PRO A 115 1.40 18.96 26.23
CA PRO A 115 2.77 18.69 26.64
C PRO A 115 2.87 18.00 28.00
N GLN A 116 1.88 18.15 28.83
CA GLN A 116 1.87 17.48 30.13
C GLN A 116 1.27 16.09 30.07
N GLY A 117 0.79 15.66 28.88
CA GLY A 117 0.23 14.36 28.74
C GLY A 117 -1.18 14.44 28.16
N CYS A 118 -1.83 13.30 28.14
CA CYS A 118 -3.17 13.21 27.59
C CYS A 118 -4.18 13.55 28.68
N VAL A 119 -5.03 14.52 28.40
CA VAL A 119 -6.05 14.90 29.36
C VAL A 119 -7.41 14.60 28.75
N PRO A 120 -8.42 14.30 29.57
CA PRO A 120 -9.73 13.95 29.04
C PRO A 120 -10.29 15.10 28.23
N LYS A 121 -10.85 14.77 27.08
CA LYS A 121 -11.45 15.77 26.24
C LYS A 121 -12.85 16.03 26.75
N GLU A 122 -13.14 17.31 26.93
CA GLU A 122 -14.47 17.64 27.34
C GLU A 122 -15.39 17.43 26.20
N ILE A 123 -16.46 16.74 26.41
CA ILE A 123 -17.38 16.46 25.36
C ILE A 123 -18.35 17.61 25.24
N ALA A 124 -18.24 18.31 24.14
CA ALA A 124 -19.19 19.39 23.93
C ALA A 124 -20.51 18.80 23.55
N LYS A 125 -21.55 19.30 24.12
CA LYS A 125 -22.83 18.72 23.83
C LYS A 125 -23.57 19.42 22.79
#